data_d39907b78a624d0b4145d84bc7ce7bd5
#
_entry.id   d39907b78a624d0b4145d84bc7ce7bd5
#
_cell.length_a   1.000
_cell.length_b   1.000
_cell.length_c   1.000
_cell.angle_alpha   90.00
_cell.angle_beta   90.00
_cell.angle_gamma   90.00
#
_symmetry.space_group_name_H-M   'P 1'
#
loop_
_entity.id
_entity.type
_entity.pdbx_description
1 polymer ?
#
loop_
_entity_poly.entity_id
_entity_poly.type
_entity_poly.pdbx_seq_one_letter_code
_entity_poly.pdbx_strand_id
1 'polypeptide(L)'
;MGKPTGFLEYERKDGPVTVPKERIKNFKEFHGQLPEEEQRLQGARCMECGVPFCQAGTMIAGMASGCPLHNLVPEVNDLVWHGNWEQAYVRLSKTHCFPEFTSRVCPALCEAACTCGLHAKPVSTKENERAGIELSLIH
;
A
#
# COMPACT_ATOMS: atom_id res chain seq x y z
N MET A 1 -0.95 14.37 8.97
CA MET A 1 0.51 14.16 8.91
C MET A 1 0.83 12.76 9.39
N GLY A 2 1.61 12.01 8.63
CA GLY A 2 2.05 10.67 8.98
C GLY A 2 2.74 10.63 10.36
N LYS A 3 2.98 9.42 10.87
CA LYS A 3 3.75 9.24 12.11
C LYS A 3 5.23 9.08 11.75
N PRO A 4 6.09 10.09 11.94
CA PRO A 4 7.49 10.05 11.47
C PRO A 4 8.30 8.87 11.99
N THR A 5 7.92 8.30 13.13
CA THR A 5 8.59 7.17 13.80
C THR A 5 7.87 5.84 13.62
N GLY A 6 6.73 5.82 12.93
CA GLY A 6 5.90 4.62 12.82
C GLY A 6 6.62 3.40 12.24
N PHE A 7 7.53 3.62 11.29
CA PHE A 7 8.34 2.55 10.70
C PHE A 7 9.35 1.91 11.68
N LEU A 8 9.67 2.59 12.77
CA LEU A 8 10.52 2.07 13.86
C LEU A 8 9.70 1.34 14.93
N GLU A 9 8.44 1.71 15.09
CA GLU A 9 7.58 1.20 16.16
C GLU A 9 6.76 -0.02 15.73
N TYR A 10 6.36 -0.06 14.45
CA TYR A 10 5.49 -1.11 13.92
C TYR A 10 6.21 -1.94 12.87
N GLU A 11 6.13 -3.24 13.01
CA GLU A 11 6.63 -4.16 11.99
C GLU A 11 5.70 -4.21 10.78
N ARG A 12 6.27 -4.48 9.61
CA ARG A 12 5.48 -4.75 8.41
C ARG A 12 4.72 -6.05 8.58
N LYS A 13 3.41 -5.99 8.39
CA LYS A 13 2.52 -7.13 8.22
C LYS A 13 1.88 -7.08 6.85
N ASP A 14 1.82 -8.21 6.20
CA ASP A 14 1.08 -8.39 4.95
C ASP A 14 -0.16 -9.25 5.22
N GLY A 15 -1.21 -9.09 4.43
CA GLY A 15 -2.41 -9.90 4.55
C GLY A 15 -2.10 -11.40 4.40
N PRO A 16 -2.84 -12.28 5.08
CA PRO A 16 -2.62 -13.72 4.97
C PRO A 16 -2.91 -14.21 3.54
N VAL A 17 -2.10 -15.12 3.04
CA VAL A 17 -2.27 -15.72 1.72
C VAL A 17 -2.51 -17.21 1.86
N THR A 18 -3.54 -17.71 1.19
CA THR A 18 -3.82 -19.15 1.15
C THR A 18 -2.64 -19.92 0.58
N VAL A 19 -2.25 -20.98 1.23
CA VAL A 19 -1.10 -21.78 0.79
C VAL A 19 -1.29 -22.34 -0.63
N PRO A 20 -0.24 -22.43 -1.45
CA PRO A 20 -0.35 -22.82 -2.87
C PRO A 20 -1.12 -24.12 -3.12
N LYS A 21 -0.93 -25.13 -2.29
CA LYS A 21 -1.61 -26.42 -2.41
C LYS A 21 -3.14 -26.35 -2.25
N GLU A 22 -3.63 -25.35 -1.52
CA GLU A 22 -5.08 -25.15 -1.34
C GLU A 22 -5.67 -24.26 -2.42
N ARG A 23 -4.96 -23.19 -2.79
CA ARG A 23 -5.46 -22.24 -3.80
C ARG A 23 -5.56 -22.82 -5.21
N ILE A 24 -4.79 -23.83 -5.55
CA ILE A 24 -4.90 -24.51 -6.85
C ILE A 24 -6.18 -25.36 -7.00
N LYS A 25 -6.89 -25.63 -5.90
CA LYS A 25 -8.12 -26.43 -5.90
C LYS A 25 -9.37 -25.64 -6.31
N ASN A 26 -9.29 -24.31 -6.40
CA ASN A 26 -10.42 -23.46 -6.74
C ASN A 26 -9.93 -22.13 -7.32
N PHE A 27 -10.87 -21.32 -7.82
CA PHE A 27 -10.62 -19.98 -8.38
C PHE A 27 -11.11 -18.85 -7.45
N LYS A 28 -11.21 -19.10 -6.15
CA LYS A 28 -11.62 -18.09 -5.17
C LYS A 28 -10.47 -17.15 -4.84
N GLU A 29 -10.80 -16.00 -4.25
CA GLU A 29 -9.82 -15.08 -3.69
C GLU A 29 -8.93 -15.80 -2.66
N PHE A 30 -7.63 -15.62 -2.80
CA PHE A 30 -6.65 -16.25 -1.92
C PHE A 30 -5.82 -15.25 -1.09
N HIS A 31 -6.03 -13.96 -1.31
CA HIS A 31 -5.47 -12.89 -0.50
C HIS A 31 -6.47 -12.50 0.60
N GLY A 32 -6.11 -12.78 1.85
CA GLY A 32 -6.89 -12.30 3.00
C GLY A 32 -6.56 -10.87 3.34
N GLN A 33 -7.44 -10.23 4.10
CA GLN A 33 -7.25 -8.88 4.63
C GLN A 33 -6.67 -8.91 6.04
N LEU A 34 -5.94 -7.87 6.41
CA LEU A 34 -5.62 -7.60 7.80
C LEU A 34 -6.86 -7.05 8.52
N PRO A 35 -6.98 -7.27 9.84
CA PRO A 35 -7.92 -6.52 10.67
C PRO A 35 -7.71 -5.02 10.48
N GLU A 36 -8.79 -4.24 10.52
CA GLU A 36 -8.76 -2.80 10.27
C GLU A 36 -7.70 -2.07 11.11
N GLU A 37 -7.63 -2.37 12.41
CA GLU A 37 -6.66 -1.76 13.31
C GLU A 37 -5.21 -2.06 12.90
N GLU A 38 -4.91 -3.30 12.52
CA GLU A 38 -3.59 -3.67 12.03
C GLU A 38 -3.27 -3.01 10.70
N GLN A 39 -4.27 -2.88 9.82
CA GLN A 39 -4.10 -2.19 8.54
C GLN A 39 -3.78 -0.71 8.73
N ARG A 40 -4.44 -0.04 9.68
CA ARG A 40 -4.11 1.35 10.04
C ARG A 40 -2.66 1.50 10.49
N LEU A 41 -2.15 0.57 11.30
CA LEU A 41 -0.74 0.58 11.70
C LEU A 41 0.21 0.44 10.51
N GLN A 42 -0.18 -0.26 9.44
CA GLN A 42 0.62 -0.32 8.23
C GLN A 42 0.69 1.03 7.51
N GLY A 43 -0.40 1.80 7.50
CA GLY A 43 -0.40 3.19 7.03
C GLY A 43 0.54 4.08 7.87
N ALA A 44 0.51 3.92 9.20
CA ALA A 44 1.35 4.67 10.14
C ALA A 44 2.87 4.47 9.92
N ARG A 45 3.29 3.40 9.24
CA ARG A 45 4.70 3.15 8.91
C ARG A 45 5.26 4.12 7.85
N CYS A 46 4.43 4.88 7.18
CA CYS A 46 4.86 5.86 6.19
C CYS A 46 5.50 7.08 6.87
N MET A 47 6.74 7.41 6.49
CA MET A 47 7.46 8.59 7.00
C MET A 47 6.97 9.92 6.41
N GLU A 48 6.10 9.87 5.40
CA GLU A 48 5.67 11.06 4.65
C GLU A 48 6.86 11.89 4.14
N CYS A 49 7.75 11.25 3.38
CA CYS A 49 8.99 11.85 2.89
C CYS A 49 8.71 13.13 2.09
N GLY A 50 9.52 14.19 2.30
CA GLY A 50 9.43 15.42 1.53
C GLY A 50 9.73 15.24 0.02
N VAL A 51 10.55 14.22 -0.30
CA VAL A 51 10.78 13.74 -1.69
C VAL A 51 10.43 12.26 -1.72
N PRO A 52 9.16 11.92 -1.97
CA PRO A 52 8.71 10.54 -1.91
C PRO A 52 9.04 9.78 -3.20
N PHE A 53 10.12 9.00 -3.20
CA PHE A 53 10.50 8.17 -4.34
C PHE A 53 9.41 7.16 -4.73
N CYS A 54 8.61 6.70 -3.78
CA CYS A 54 7.52 5.77 -4.02
C CYS A 54 6.50 6.27 -5.05
N GLN A 55 6.27 7.58 -5.15
CA GLN A 55 5.35 8.19 -6.13
C GLN A 55 6.05 8.85 -7.32
N ALA A 56 7.37 8.90 -7.35
CA ALA A 56 8.12 9.69 -8.35
C ALA A 56 7.98 9.17 -9.77
N GLY A 57 7.89 7.85 -9.96
CA GLY A 57 7.74 7.24 -11.29
C GLY A 57 8.89 7.55 -12.25
N THR A 58 10.06 7.93 -11.73
CA THR A 58 11.23 8.29 -12.54
C THR A 58 11.93 7.06 -13.10
N MET A 59 12.50 7.21 -14.30
CA MET A 59 13.35 6.19 -14.88
C MET A 59 14.78 6.33 -14.36
N ILE A 60 15.29 5.27 -13.73
CA ILE A 60 16.68 5.19 -13.25
C ILE A 60 17.35 4.01 -13.97
N ALA A 61 18.40 4.28 -14.74
CA ALA A 61 19.13 3.27 -15.52
C ALA A 61 18.20 2.39 -16.39
N GLY A 62 17.15 2.98 -16.98
CA GLY A 62 16.19 2.28 -17.84
C GLY A 62 15.11 1.50 -17.09
N MET A 63 15.08 1.56 -15.75
CA MET A 63 14.04 0.92 -14.92
C MET A 63 13.16 1.96 -14.24
N ALA A 64 11.85 1.71 -14.20
CA ALA A 64 10.92 2.56 -13.46
C ALA A 64 11.17 2.45 -11.95
N SER A 65 11.36 3.59 -11.30
CA SER A 65 11.46 3.69 -9.83
C SER A 65 10.22 4.38 -9.28
N GLY A 66 9.54 3.75 -8.34
CA GLY A 66 8.28 4.25 -7.80
C GLY A 66 7.07 3.98 -8.68
N CYS A 67 5.92 4.50 -8.29
CA CYS A 67 4.66 4.30 -9.00
C CYS A 67 4.65 5.02 -10.34
N PRO A 68 4.49 4.33 -11.48
CA PRO A 68 4.46 4.96 -12.81
C PRO A 68 3.20 5.81 -13.04
N LEU A 69 2.15 5.61 -12.25
CA LEU A 69 0.93 6.42 -12.28
C LEU A 69 1.03 7.66 -11.37
N HIS A 70 2.15 7.82 -10.67
CA HIS A 70 2.35 8.89 -9.69
C HIS A 70 1.26 8.92 -8.60
N ASN A 71 0.80 7.73 -8.14
CA ASN A 71 -0.13 7.65 -7.02
C ASN A 71 0.40 8.43 -5.82
N LEU A 72 -0.48 9.17 -5.16
CA LEU A 72 -0.15 10.01 -4.00
C LEU A 72 0.05 9.14 -2.75
N VAL A 73 1.05 8.26 -2.81
CA VAL A 73 1.29 7.19 -1.83
C VAL A 73 1.36 7.68 -0.37
N PRO A 74 2.12 8.74 -0.03
CA PRO A 74 2.15 9.23 1.35
C PRO A 74 0.80 9.70 1.86
N GLU A 75 0.03 10.43 1.05
CA GLU A 75 -1.28 10.92 1.43
C GLU A 75 -2.29 9.77 1.64
N VAL A 76 -2.27 8.77 0.75
CA VAL A 76 -3.12 7.58 0.90
C VAL A 76 -2.78 6.83 2.18
N ASN A 77 -1.49 6.63 2.47
CA ASN A 77 -1.04 5.98 3.70
C ASN A 77 -1.45 6.76 4.96
N ASP A 78 -1.41 8.08 4.93
CA ASP A 78 -1.86 8.93 6.04
C ASP A 78 -3.36 8.78 6.29
N LEU A 79 -4.16 8.78 5.24
CA LEU A 79 -5.60 8.57 5.33
C LEU A 79 -5.95 7.18 5.87
N VAL A 80 -5.24 6.14 5.44
CA VAL A 80 -5.36 4.77 5.97
C VAL A 80 -5.04 4.74 7.47
N TRP A 81 -3.97 5.38 7.91
CA TRP A 81 -3.65 5.43 9.33
C TRP A 81 -4.76 6.05 10.17
N HIS A 82 -5.37 7.12 9.67
CA HIS A 82 -6.47 7.79 10.37
C HIS A 82 -7.83 7.05 10.22
N GLY A 83 -7.90 5.99 9.46
CA GLY A 83 -9.13 5.24 9.19
C GLY A 83 -10.11 5.97 8.26
N ASN A 84 -9.62 6.92 7.49
CA ASN A 84 -10.42 7.70 6.53
C ASN A 84 -10.49 6.97 5.17
N TRP A 85 -11.13 5.81 5.17
CA TRP A 85 -11.14 4.87 4.04
C TRP A 85 -11.76 5.45 2.78
N GLU A 86 -12.90 6.12 2.89
CA GLU A 86 -13.54 6.78 1.75
C GLU A 86 -12.63 7.83 1.11
N GLN A 87 -11.99 8.65 1.93
CA GLN A 87 -11.08 9.68 1.42
C GLN A 87 -9.81 9.07 0.83
N ALA A 88 -9.31 7.98 1.40
CA ALA A 88 -8.18 7.23 0.84
C ALA A 88 -8.52 6.72 -0.57
N TYR A 89 -9.71 6.14 -0.75
CA TYR A 89 -10.20 5.70 -2.05
C TYR A 89 -10.36 6.87 -3.03
N VAL A 90 -11.03 7.96 -2.63
CA VAL A 90 -11.21 9.15 -3.47
C VAL A 90 -9.86 9.75 -3.90
N ARG A 91 -8.88 9.76 -3.00
CA ARG A 91 -7.55 10.26 -3.30
C ARG A 91 -6.81 9.35 -4.29
N LEU A 92 -6.87 8.04 -4.07
CA LEU A 92 -6.26 7.04 -4.95
C LEU A 92 -6.88 7.08 -6.35
N SER A 93 -8.19 7.20 -6.45
CA SER A 93 -8.95 7.23 -7.72
C SER A 93 -8.62 8.41 -8.63
N LYS A 94 -7.92 9.44 -8.13
CA LYS A 94 -7.47 10.58 -8.97
C LYS A 94 -6.40 10.17 -9.98
N THR A 95 -5.59 9.19 -9.64
CA THR A 95 -4.50 8.72 -10.48
C THR A 95 -4.68 7.26 -10.91
N HIS A 96 -5.63 6.54 -10.28
CA HIS A 96 -5.74 5.10 -10.41
C HIS A 96 -7.19 4.64 -10.49
N CYS A 97 -7.59 4.08 -11.66
CA CYS A 97 -8.99 3.75 -11.95
C CYS A 97 -9.45 2.39 -11.38
N PHE A 98 -8.53 1.43 -11.17
CA PHE A 98 -8.87 0.04 -10.83
C PHE A 98 -8.01 -0.51 -9.69
N PRO A 99 -8.05 0.10 -8.50
CA PRO A 99 -7.22 -0.34 -7.38
C PRO A 99 -7.55 -1.76 -6.89
N GLU A 100 -8.77 -2.24 -7.06
CA GLU A 100 -9.17 -3.61 -6.73
C GLU A 100 -8.40 -4.68 -7.51
N PHE A 101 -8.05 -4.41 -8.76
CA PHE A 101 -7.26 -5.33 -9.58
C PHE A 101 -5.77 -5.16 -9.33
N THR A 102 -5.28 -3.94 -9.38
CA THR A 102 -3.84 -3.68 -9.27
C THR A 102 -3.30 -3.99 -7.89
N SER A 103 -4.08 -3.80 -6.83
CA SER A 103 -3.67 -4.21 -5.48
C SER A 103 -3.40 -5.71 -5.35
N ARG A 104 -3.86 -6.52 -6.31
CA ARG A 104 -3.60 -7.97 -6.37
C ARG A 104 -2.43 -8.34 -7.28
N VAL A 105 -2.25 -7.63 -8.39
CA VAL A 105 -1.31 -8.04 -9.47
C VAL A 105 -0.12 -7.08 -9.64
N CYS A 106 -0.17 -5.87 -9.09
CA CYS A 106 0.90 -4.89 -9.23
C CYS A 106 2.20 -5.42 -8.60
N PRO A 107 3.36 -5.27 -9.27
CA PRO A 107 4.67 -5.63 -8.71
C PRO A 107 5.12 -4.71 -7.57
N ALA A 108 4.35 -3.66 -7.26
CA ALA A 108 4.59 -2.72 -6.18
C ALA A 108 5.94 -1.97 -6.28
N LEU A 109 6.20 -1.35 -7.44
CA LEU A 109 7.41 -0.52 -7.63
C LEU A 109 7.52 0.62 -6.60
N CYS A 110 6.39 1.10 -6.10
CA CYS A 110 6.34 2.06 -5.00
C CYS A 110 6.96 1.52 -3.70
N GLU A 111 6.74 0.24 -3.39
CA GLU A 111 7.37 -0.42 -2.23
C GLU A 111 8.87 -0.62 -2.46
N ALA A 112 9.26 -1.03 -3.67
CA ALA A 112 10.68 -1.18 -4.03
C ALA A 112 11.46 0.14 -3.92
N ALA A 113 10.80 1.27 -4.21
CA ALA A 113 11.40 2.61 -4.11
C ALA A 113 11.25 3.26 -2.72
N CYS A 114 10.58 2.59 -1.78
CA CYS A 114 10.34 3.14 -0.45
C CYS A 114 11.66 3.22 0.35
N THR A 115 11.98 4.42 0.85
CA THR A 115 13.22 4.65 1.62
C THR A 115 13.26 3.90 2.95
N CYS A 116 12.10 3.51 3.52
CA CYS A 116 12.08 2.57 4.66
C CYS A 116 12.76 1.25 4.34
N GLY A 117 12.79 0.85 3.06
CA GLY A 117 13.45 -0.37 2.59
C GLY A 117 15.00 -0.36 2.71
N LEU A 118 15.61 0.78 2.99
CA LEU A 118 17.07 0.90 3.14
C LEU A 118 17.60 0.26 4.43
N HIS A 119 16.80 0.19 5.48
CA HIS A 119 17.20 -0.33 6.79
C HIS A 119 16.12 -1.19 7.49
N ALA A 120 14.93 -1.28 6.91
CA ALA A 120 13.83 -2.10 7.40
C ALA A 120 13.01 -2.61 6.21
N LYS A 121 11.86 -3.24 6.45
CA LYS A 121 10.92 -3.57 5.38
C LYS A 121 10.19 -2.32 4.89
N PRO A 122 9.96 -2.14 3.57
CA PRO A 122 9.20 -1.01 3.03
C PRO A 122 7.76 -0.98 3.58
N VAL A 123 7.08 0.14 3.41
CA VAL A 123 5.64 0.25 3.71
C VAL A 123 4.86 -0.65 2.77
N SER A 124 3.86 -1.37 3.29
CA SER A 124 2.98 -2.25 2.50
C SER A 124 1.93 -1.45 1.74
N THR A 125 2.38 -0.62 0.79
CA THR A 125 1.54 0.32 0.04
C THR A 125 0.44 -0.40 -0.73
N LYS A 126 0.75 -1.50 -1.39
CA LYS A 126 -0.22 -2.30 -2.15
C LYS A 126 -1.36 -2.83 -1.28
N GLU A 127 -1.06 -3.27 -0.06
CA GLU A 127 -2.08 -3.70 0.90
C GLU A 127 -2.91 -2.51 1.41
N ASN A 128 -2.29 -1.36 1.62
CA ASN A 128 -2.99 -0.13 2.01
C ASN A 128 -3.95 0.36 0.91
N GLU A 129 -3.55 0.28 -0.35
CA GLU A 129 -4.41 0.60 -1.50
C GLU A 129 -5.60 -0.35 -1.58
N ARG A 130 -5.37 -1.66 -1.38
CA ARG A 130 -6.44 -2.66 -1.34
C ARG A 130 -7.43 -2.41 -0.20
N ALA A 131 -6.92 -2.19 1.00
CA ALA A 131 -7.76 -1.89 2.16
C ALA A 131 -8.57 -0.59 1.95
N GLY A 132 -7.95 0.42 1.35
CA GLY A 132 -8.61 1.68 1.02
C GLY A 132 -9.86 1.49 0.18
N ILE A 133 -9.84 0.61 -0.81
CA ILE A 133 -11.04 0.34 -1.62
C ILE A 133 -12.02 -0.61 -0.94
N GLU A 134 -11.53 -1.70 -0.38
CA GLU A 134 -12.41 -2.72 0.20
C GLU A 134 -13.15 -2.21 1.44
N LEU A 135 -12.51 -1.41 2.29
CA LEU A 135 -13.14 -0.81 3.47
C LEU A 135 -13.98 0.42 3.15
N SER A 136 -13.70 1.15 2.06
CA SER A 136 -14.52 2.28 1.64
C SER A 136 -15.89 1.87 1.09
N LEU A 137 -16.02 0.64 0.58
CA LEU A 137 -17.28 0.13 0.00
C LEU A 137 -18.21 -0.49 1.05
N ILE A 138 -17.77 -0.61 2.31
CA ILE A 138 -18.54 -1.23 3.40
C ILE A 138 -19.39 -0.20 4.15
N HIS A 139 -19.20 1.09 3.91
CA HIS A 139 -19.89 2.18 4.62
C HIS A 139 -20.89 2.91 3.75
#